data_935d81b617f012e30e185cb8d17a1f3b
#
_entry.id   935d81b617f012e30e185cb8d17a1f3b
#
_cell.length_a   1.000
_cell.length_b   1.000
_cell.length_c   1.000
_cell.angle_alpha   90.00
_cell.angle_beta   90.00
_cell.angle_gamma   90.00
#
_symmetry.space_group_name_H-M   'P 1'
#
loop_
_entity.id
_entity.type
_entity.pdbx_description
1 polymer ?
#
loop_
_entity_poly.entity_id
_entity_poly.type
_entity_poly.pdbx_seq_one_letter_code
_entity_poly.pdbx_strand_id
1 'polypeptide(L)'
;MKNRKSFLKGALCGALAMLLVAGLVSCGLKVNNGNSDITSKTEDKISELQNLIEKHYMGDVKEKNLEDGVYKGYINGLNDPYSVYYNKKETKELYESTGGEYSGIGAVMSQNTETGVITLVQIYKDSPAEKAGLKANDILYKVEGKEVTGKDLSKVVSKVKGEKGTTVELTVLRGEDAKEVTVTATRDTVQAQTIEYKMMDDKIGYIRASEFDTVTYDQYKEALDDLEKQGMTGLVVDLRNNPGGSLSTCLLYTSDAAD
;
A
#
# COMPACT_ATOMS: atom_id res chain seq x y z
N MET A 1 4.34 65.05 -33.33
CA MET A 1 4.97 63.94 -34.10
C MET A 1 6.28 63.46 -33.50
N LYS A 2 6.82 64.06 -32.46
CA LYS A 2 8.14 63.69 -31.87
C LYS A 2 8.13 62.45 -30.97
N ASN A 3 6.98 62.13 -30.33
CA ASN A 3 6.87 61.01 -29.36
C ASN A 3 6.70 59.62 -29.98
N ARG A 4 6.23 59.51 -31.24
CA ARG A 4 6.05 58.23 -31.91
C ARG A 4 7.38 57.54 -32.30
N LYS A 5 8.41 58.35 -32.67
CA LYS A 5 9.72 57.78 -33.00
C LYS A 5 10.51 57.31 -31.78
N SER A 6 10.29 57.93 -30.60
CA SER A 6 10.89 57.50 -29.32
C SER A 6 10.26 56.21 -28.83
N PHE A 7 8.93 56.08 -28.93
CA PHE A 7 8.21 54.85 -28.56
C PHE A 7 8.62 53.66 -29.43
N LEU A 8 8.72 53.87 -30.76
CA LEU A 8 9.16 52.79 -31.66
C LEU A 8 10.62 52.33 -31.37
N LYS A 9 11.51 53.25 -31.02
CA LYS A 9 12.89 52.90 -30.65
C LYS A 9 12.93 52.09 -29.34
N GLY A 10 12.12 52.47 -28.34
CA GLY A 10 12.00 51.72 -27.07
C GLY A 10 11.41 50.31 -27.27
N ALA A 11 10.36 50.22 -28.08
CA ALA A 11 9.74 48.91 -28.41
C ALA A 11 10.70 48.00 -29.20
N LEU A 12 11.50 48.55 -30.16
CA LEU A 12 12.49 47.79 -30.90
C LEU A 12 13.64 47.30 -30.00
N CYS A 13 14.15 48.15 -29.11
CA CYS A 13 15.16 47.76 -28.12
C CYS A 13 14.64 46.71 -27.13
N GLY A 14 13.39 46.82 -26.66
CA GLY A 14 12.75 45.83 -25.79
C GLY A 14 12.56 44.47 -26.46
N ALA A 15 12.14 44.46 -27.74
CA ALA A 15 12.02 43.26 -28.52
C ALA A 15 13.36 42.59 -28.79
N LEU A 16 14.41 43.36 -29.08
CA LEU A 16 15.76 42.84 -29.25
C LEU A 16 16.35 42.30 -27.94
N ALA A 17 16.09 42.93 -26.83
CA ALA A 17 16.50 42.41 -25.50
C ALA A 17 15.78 41.11 -25.14
N MET A 18 14.49 41.00 -25.44
CA MET A 18 13.73 39.76 -25.24
C MET A 18 14.21 38.61 -26.13
N LEU A 19 14.57 38.90 -27.39
CA LEU A 19 15.16 37.92 -28.31
C LEU A 19 16.56 37.46 -27.88
N LEU A 20 17.36 38.36 -27.32
CA LEU A 20 18.68 38.01 -26.74
C LEU A 20 18.53 37.17 -25.45
N VAL A 21 17.58 37.49 -24.58
CA VAL A 21 17.31 36.68 -23.39
C VAL A 21 16.73 35.33 -23.75
N ALA A 22 15.82 35.27 -24.73
CA ALA A 22 15.27 33.99 -25.21
C ALA A 22 16.36 33.15 -25.92
N GLY A 23 17.26 33.78 -26.66
CA GLY A 23 18.41 33.12 -27.28
C GLY A 23 19.43 32.58 -26.26
N LEU A 24 19.68 33.33 -25.17
CA LEU A 24 20.58 32.89 -24.11
C LEU A 24 19.96 31.77 -23.25
N VAL A 25 18.64 31.80 -23.00
CA VAL A 25 17.92 30.71 -22.34
C VAL A 25 17.86 29.46 -23.20
N SER A 26 17.73 29.61 -24.53
CA SER A 26 17.78 28.47 -25.48
C SER A 26 19.18 27.89 -25.64
N CYS A 27 20.24 28.66 -25.44
CA CYS A 27 21.63 28.18 -25.54
C CYS A 27 22.24 27.76 -24.20
N GLY A 28 21.61 28.11 -23.04
CA GLY A 28 22.15 27.88 -21.71
C GLY A 28 21.65 26.63 -21.02
N LEU A 29 20.60 26.00 -21.52
CA LEU A 29 20.11 24.71 -21.01
C LEU A 29 20.54 23.57 -21.96
N LYS A 30 21.83 23.42 -22.20
CA LYS A 30 22.40 22.09 -22.33
C LYS A 30 22.36 21.49 -20.93
N VAL A 31 21.22 20.94 -20.56
CA VAL A 31 21.19 19.85 -19.58
C VAL A 31 22.18 18.83 -20.12
N ASN A 32 23.31 18.74 -19.46
CA ASN A 32 24.34 17.77 -19.78
C ASN A 32 23.72 16.41 -19.44
N ASN A 33 22.91 15.88 -20.36
CA ASN A 33 22.41 14.51 -20.32
C ASN A 33 23.63 13.59 -20.51
N GLY A 34 24.40 13.43 -19.45
CA GLY A 34 25.43 12.41 -19.38
C GLY A 34 24.89 10.97 -19.51
N ASN A 35 23.61 10.84 -19.80
CA ASN A 35 22.90 9.57 -19.97
C ASN A 35 22.45 9.25 -21.42
N SER A 36 22.78 10.09 -22.40
CA SER A 36 22.32 9.84 -23.79
C SER A 36 22.84 8.51 -24.38
N ASP A 37 24.01 8.09 -23.94
CA ASP A 37 24.64 6.87 -24.44
C ASP A 37 24.05 5.56 -23.85
N ILE A 38 23.58 5.59 -22.62
CA ILE A 38 22.93 4.43 -22.00
C ILE A 38 21.52 4.25 -22.57
N THR A 39 20.79 5.34 -22.81
CA THR A 39 19.40 5.31 -23.27
C THR A 39 19.30 4.74 -24.68
N SER A 40 20.09 5.25 -25.65
CA SER A 40 20.01 4.78 -27.05
C SER A 40 20.42 3.32 -27.20
N LYS A 41 21.52 2.89 -26.57
CA LYS A 41 21.96 1.49 -26.60
C LYS A 41 20.95 0.54 -25.94
N THR A 42 20.29 1.01 -24.91
CA THR A 42 19.27 0.21 -24.20
C THR A 42 18.01 0.09 -25.05
N GLU A 43 17.57 1.16 -25.71
CA GLU A 43 16.43 1.14 -26.63
C GLU A 43 16.65 0.19 -27.79
N ASP A 44 17.84 0.23 -28.44
CA ASP A 44 18.20 -0.68 -29.50
C ASP A 44 18.18 -2.14 -29.03
N LYS A 45 18.73 -2.41 -27.83
CA LYS A 45 18.76 -3.77 -27.29
C LYS A 45 17.40 -4.29 -26.91
N ILE A 46 16.54 -3.45 -26.36
CA ILE A 46 15.15 -3.82 -26.04
C ILE A 46 14.40 -4.14 -27.33
N SER A 47 14.58 -3.33 -28.37
CA SER A 47 13.96 -3.58 -29.69
C SER A 47 14.43 -4.89 -30.33
N GLU A 48 15.73 -5.23 -30.21
CA GLU A 48 16.25 -6.53 -30.63
C GLU A 48 15.62 -7.69 -29.87
N LEU A 49 15.51 -7.56 -28.54
CA LEU A 49 14.87 -8.58 -27.69
C LEU A 49 13.38 -8.75 -28.01
N GLN A 50 12.63 -7.67 -28.26
CA GLN A 50 11.24 -7.74 -28.70
C GLN A 50 11.11 -8.52 -30.01
N ASN A 51 11.96 -8.22 -31.02
CA ASN A 51 11.97 -8.94 -32.29
C ASN A 51 12.28 -10.44 -32.12
N LEU A 52 13.18 -10.80 -31.18
CA LEU A 52 13.48 -12.20 -30.89
C LEU A 52 12.30 -12.93 -30.23
N ILE A 53 11.63 -12.23 -29.28
CA ILE A 53 10.44 -12.77 -28.60
C ILE A 53 9.33 -13.01 -29.64
N GLU A 54 9.01 -12.02 -30.47
CA GLU A 54 7.97 -12.13 -31.50
C GLU A 54 8.23 -13.30 -32.49
N LYS A 55 9.50 -13.56 -32.82
CA LYS A 55 9.87 -14.59 -33.80
C LYS A 55 9.94 -16.00 -33.20
N HIS A 56 10.30 -16.13 -31.93
CA HIS A 56 10.72 -17.42 -31.37
C HIS A 56 9.97 -17.84 -30.10
N TYR A 57 9.26 -16.92 -29.44
CA TYR A 57 8.51 -17.28 -28.24
C TYR A 57 7.15 -17.85 -28.61
N MET A 58 6.85 -19.06 -28.14
CA MET A 58 5.63 -19.80 -28.48
C MET A 58 4.46 -19.58 -27.49
N GLY A 59 4.67 -18.82 -26.43
CA GLY A 59 3.64 -18.52 -25.42
C GLY A 59 3.00 -17.14 -25.61
N ASP A 60 1.97 -16.85 -24.83
CA ASP A 60 1.31 -15.55 -24.83
C ASP A 60 2.21 -14.46 -24.23
N VAL A 61 2.50 -13.43 -25.00
CA VAL A 61 3.28 -12.27 -24.57
C VAL A 61 2.33 -11.22 -24.01
N LYS A 62 2.52 -10.84 -22.74
CA LYS A 62 1.85 -9.70 -22.12
C LYS A 62 2.80 -8.52 -22.11
N GLU A 63 2.65 -7.61 -23.04
CA GLU A 63 3.51 -6.42 -23.22
C GLU A 63 3.73 -5.66 -21.91
N LYS A 64 2.65 -5.46 -21.12
CA LYS A 64 2.74 -4.80 -19.83
C LYS A 64 3.68 -5.52 -18.83
N ASN A 65 3.78 -6.83 -18.89
CA ASN A 65 4.70 -7.57 -18.01
C ASN A 65 6.16 -7.37 -18.45
N LEU A 66 6.40 -7.24 -19.75
CA LEU A 66 7.72 -6.93 -20.28
C LEU A 66 8.13 -5.50 -19.91
N GLU A 67 7.22 -4.55 -20.05
CA GLU A 67 7.43 -3.15 -19.68
C GLU A 67 7.75 -3.02 -18.17
N ASP A 68 6.92 -3.58 -17.30
CA ASP A 68 7.16 -3.61 -15.85
C ASP A 68 8.50 -4.29 -15.51
N GLY A 69 8.86 -5.33 -16.26
CA GLY A 69 10.15 -6.04 -16.14
C GLY A 69 11.36 -5.14 -16.44
N VAL A 70 11.26 -4.30 -17.46
CA VAL A 70 12.32 -3.32 -17.81
C VAL A 70 12.51 -2.31 -16.68
N TYR A 71 11.41 -1.73 -16.16
CA TYR A 71 11.50 -0.74 -15.08
C TYR A 71 12.05 -1.35 -13.79
N LYS A 72 11.61 -2.55 -13.43
CA LYS A 72 12.14 -3.29 -12.27
C LYS A 72 13.61 -3.61 -12.44
N GLY A 73 14.03 -4.09 -13.63
CA GLY A 73 15.41 -4.40 -13.92
C GLY A 73 16.32 -3.17 -13.86
N TYR A 74 15.83 -2.03 -14.34
CA TYR A 74 16.59 -0.78 -14.32
C TYR A 74 16.87 -0.31 -12.88
N ILE A 75 15.85 -0.32 -12.01
CA ILE A 75 16.02 0.04 -10.60
C ILE A 75 16.85 -1.00 -9.85
N ASN A 76 16.66 -2.30 -10.11
CA ASN A 76 17.45 -3.36 -9.51
C ASN A 76 18.95 -3.25 -9.84
N GLY A 77 19.30 -2.61 -10.97
CA GLY A 77 20.68 -2.30 -11.35
C GLY A 77 21.44 -1.39 -10.37
N LEU A 78 20.73 -0.69 -9.47
CA LEU A 78 21.33 0.11 -8.40
C LEU A 78 22.01 -0.76 -7.32
N ASN A 79 21.66 -2.04 -7.21
CA ASN A 79 22.05 -2.95 -6.13
C ASN A 79 21.75 -2.40 -4.73
N ASP A 80 20.72 -1.57 -4.61
CA ASP A 80 20.25 -1.02 -3.34
C ASP A 80 18.96 -1.75 -2.92
N PRO A 81 18.96 -2.45 -1.75
CA PRO A 81 17.80 -3.21 -1.30
C PRO A 81 16.59 -2.35 -0.92
N TYR A 82 16.78 -1.04 -0.75
CA TYR A 82 15.71 -0.12 -0.39
C TYR A 82 15.08 0.59 -1.62
N SER A 83 15.73 0.51 -2.77
CA SER A 83 15.22 1.09 -4.02
C SER A 83 14.40 0.06 -4.78
N VAL A 84 13.08 0.24 -4.83
CA VAL A 84 12.14 -0.68 -5.48
C VAL A 84 11.23 0.07 -6.44
N TYR A 85 11.04 -0.46 -7.65
CA TYR A 85 10.00 0.01 -8.56
C TYR A 85 8.69 -0.72 -8.28
N TYR A 86 7.62 0.04 -8.06
CA TYR A 86 6.26 -0.46 -7.95
C TYR A 86 5.43 0.02 -9.15
N ASN A 87 4.76 -0.88 -9.85
CA ASN A 87 3.77 -0.49 -10.85
C ASN A 87 2.50 0.09 -10.16
N LYS A 88 1.57 0.62 -10.97
CA LYS A 88 0.37 1.28 -10.45
C LYS A 88 -0.44 0.41 -9.45
N LYS A 89 -0.52 -0.90 -9.70
CA LYS A 89 -1.23 -1.83 -8.82
C LYS A 89 -0.45 -2.04 -7.53
N GLU A 90 0.83 -2.33 -7.63
CA GLU A 90 1.73 -2.54 -6.49
C GLU A 90 1.85 -1.27 -5.62
N THR A 91 1.89 -0.09 -6.27
CA THR A 91 1.86 1.20 -5.55
C THR A 91 0.57 1.37 -4.76
N LYS A 92 -0.58 1.03 -5.35
CA LYS A 92 -1.86 1.07 -4.63
C LYS A 92 -1.86 0.10 -3.45
N GLU A 93 -1.40 -1.13 -3.64
CA GLU A 93 -1.29 -2.14 -2.58
C GLU A 93 -0.33 -1.68 -1.45
N LEU A 94 0.77 -1.00 -1.80
CA LEU A 94 1.69 -0.41 -0.82
C LEU A 94 1.00 0.68 0.01
N TYR A 95 0.29 1.61 -0.64
CA TYR A 95 -0.44 2.66 0.07
C TYR A 95 -1.57 2.11 0.93
N GLU A 96 -2.27 1.07 0.48
CA GLU A 96 -3.29 0.39 1.29
C GLU A 96 -2.67 -0.28 2.52
N SER A 97 -1.51 -0.91 2.37
CA SER A 97 -0.83 -1.59 3.48
C SER A 97 -0.24 -0.60 4.50
N THR A 98 0.34 0.52 4.06
CA THR A 98 0.92 1.53 4.95
C THR A 98 -0.11 2.53 5.47
N GLY A 99 -1.23 2.68 4.77
CA GLY A 99 -2.37 3.49 5.20
C GLY A 99 -3.19 2.84 6.31
N GLY A 100 -3.13 1.52 6.42
CA GLY A 100 -3.98 0.75 7.32
C GLY A 100 -5.46 0.71 6.89
N GLU A 101 -5.76 1.19 5.67
CA GLU A 101 -7.11 1.14 5.10
C GLU A 101 -7.11 0.33 3.80
N TYR A 102 -8.03 -0.60 3.68
CA TYR A 102 -8.18 -1.41 2.48
C TYR A 102 -9.65 -1.77 2.24
N SER A 103 -9.97 -2.11 0.99
CA SER A 103 -11.30 -2.62 0.66
C SER A 103 -11.36 -4.13 0.79
N GLY A 104 -12.20 -4.62 1.69
CA GLY A 104 -12.30 -6.03 2.02
C GLY A 104 -13.39 -6.35 3.05
N ILE A 105 -13.19 -7.41 3.81
CA ILE A 105 -14.19 -7.87 4.78
C ILE A 105 -13.81 -7.63 6.25
N GLY A 106 -12.55 -7.27 6.57
CA GLY A 106 -12.09 -7.03 7.96
C GLY A 106 -11.84 -8.31 8.75
N ALA A 107 -11.08 -9.22 8.16
CA ALA A 107 -10.60 -10.43 8.81
C ALA A 107 -9.10 -10.61 8.60
N VAL A 108 -8.38 -10.99 9.63
CA VAL A 108 -6.98 -11.40 9.57
C VAL A 108 -6.91 -12.90 9.31
N MET A 109 -6.16 -13.28 8.28
CA MET A 109 -6.00 -14.66 7.86
C MET A 109 -4.58 -15.13 8.10
N SER A 110 -4.41 -16.33 8.63
CA SER A 110 -3.12 -17.00 8.78
C SER A 110 -3.18 -18.38 8.13
N GLN A 111 -2.06 -18.79 7.51
CA GLN A 111 -1.95 -20.11 6.90
C GLN A 111 -0.91 -20.95 7.64
N ASN A 112 -1.30 -22.14 8.01
CA ASN A 112 -0.36 -23.16 8.45
C ASN A 112 0.41 -23.66 7.23
N THR A 113 1.73 -23.49 7.23
CA THR A 113 2.60 -23.82 6.08
C THR A 113 2.73 -25.32 5.82
N GLU A 114 2.50 -26.16 6.82
CA GLU A 114 2.59 -27.62 6.71
C GLU A 114 1.30 -28.22 6.17
N THR A 115 0.14 -27.76 6.68
CA THR A 115 -1.16 -28.32 6.30
C THR A 115 -1.85 -27.54 5.19
N GLY A 116 -1.42 -26.31 4.91
CA GLY A 116 -2.05 -25.41 3.97
C GLY A 116 -3.41 -24.86 4.44
N VAL A 117 -3.81 -25.14 5.69
CA VAL A 117 -5.06 -24.68 6.27
C VAL A 117 -5.01 -23.17 6.53
N ILE A 118 -6.04 -22.45 6.11
CA ILE A 118 -6.19 -21.00 6.32
C ILE A 118 -7.21 -20.77 7.42
N THR A 119 -6.81 -20.07 8.47
CA THR A 119 -7.65 -19.75 9.63
C THR A 119 -7.90 -18.25 9.71
N LEU A 120 -9.12 -17.84 10.03
CA LEU A 120 -9.47 -16.47 10.38
C LEU A 120 -9.05 -16.24 11.84
N VAL A 121 -7.86 -15.67 12.05
CA VAL A 121 -7.29 -15.51 13.39
C VAL A 121 -7.90 -14.36 14.17
N GLN A 122 -8.39 -13.34 13.45
CA GLN A 122 -9.06 -12.18 14.04
C GLN A 122 -10.16 -11.67 13.09
N ILE A 123 -11.26 -11.22 13.66
CA ILE A 123 -12.33 -10.50 12.97
C ILE A 123 -12.39 -9.11 13.59
N TYR A 124 -12.30 -8.08 12.74
CA TYR A 124 -12.39 -6.71 13.24
C TYR A 124 -13.80 -6.36 13.64
N LYS A 125 -13.90 -5.60 14.72
CA LYS A 125 -15.17 -5.09 15.23
C LYS A 125 -15.86 -4.21 14.18
N ASP A 126 -17.18 -4.31 14.10
CA ASP A 126 -18.03 -3.57 13.16
C ASP A 126 -17.73 -3.81 11.68
N SER A 127 -16.86 -4.79 11.37
CA SER A 127 -16.45 -5.14 10.01
C SER A 127 -17.54 -5.89 9.21
N PRO A 128 -17.43 -5.92 7.88
CA PRO A 128 -18.27 -6.79 7.03
C PRO A 128 -18.20 -8.28 7.41
N ALA A 129 -17.05 -8.77 7.86
CA ALA A 129 -16.88 -10.16 8.29
C ALA A 129 -17.69 -10.46 9.56
N GLU A 130 -17.63 -9.57 10.55
CA GLU A 130 -18.42 -9.70 11.78
C GLU A 130 -19.92 -9.64 11.47
N LYS A 131 -20.36 -8.66 10.67
CA LYS A 131 -21.76 -8.51 10.25
C LYS A 131 -22.27 -9.72 9.46
N ALA A 132 -21.41 -10.38 8.69
CA ALA A 132 -21.75 -11.63 8.01
C ALA A 132 -21.75 -12.86 8.92
N GLY A 133 -21.34 -12.71 10.20
CA GLY A 133 -21.32 -13.78 11.18
C GLY A 133 -20.11 -14.68 11.16
N LEU A 134 -18.99 -14.25 10.54
CA LEU A 134 -17.70 -14.92 10.65
C LEU A 134 -17.14 -14.74 12.07
N LYS A 135 -16.34 -15.69 12.53
CA LYS A 135 -15.76 -15.70 13.87
C LYS A 135 -14.27 -15.99 13.83
N ALA A 136 -13.55 -15.53 14.84
CA ALA A 136 -12.18 -15.96 15.06
C ALA A 136 -12.11 -17.49 15.20
N ASN A 137 -11.07 -18.09 14.69
CA ASN A 137 -10.81 -19.52 14.58
C ASN A 137 -11.70 -20.28 13.56
N ASP A 138 -12.52 -19.61 12.77
CA ASP A 138 -13.12 -20.23 11.60
C ASP A 138 -12.03 -20.64 10.60
N ILE A 139 -12.10 -21.85 10.05
CA ILE A 139 -11.21 -22.34 9.00
C ILE A 139 -11.83 -22.01 7.65
N LEU A 140 -11.13 -21.20 6.83
CA LEU A 140 -11.60 -20.85 5.51
C LEU A 140 -11.47 -22.05 4.56
N TYR A 141 -12.60 -22.56 4.13
CA TYR A 141 -12.67 -23.76 3.27
C TYR A 141 -12.90 -23.42 1.80
N LYS A 142 -13.88 -22.55 1.49
CA LYS A 142 -14.19 -22.14 0.11
C LYS A 142 -14.32 -20.62 -0.02
N VAL A 143 -13.93 -20.10 -1.18
CA VAL A 143 -14.19 -18.72 -1.64
C VAL A 143 -14.89 -18.83 -2.99
N GLU A 144 -16.06 -18.22 -3.13
CA GLU A 144 -16.90 -18.30 -4.33
C GLU A 144 -17.11 -19.77 -4.77
N GLY A 145 -17.48 -20.64 -3.83
CA GLY A 145 -17.71 -22.07 -4.03
C GLY A 145 -16.46 -22.91 -4.35
N LYS A 146 -15.27 -22.31 -4.46
CA LYS A 146 -14.02 -22.99 -4.80
C LYS A 146 -13.17 -23.24 -3.57
N GLU A 147 -12.75 -24.48 -3.37
CA GLU A 147 -11.86 -24.86 -2.28
C GLU A 147 -10.52 -24.12 -2.32
N VAL A 148 -10.07 -23.66 -1.15
CA VAL A 148 -8.86 -22.86 -0.98
C VAL A 148 -7.81 -23.52 -0.09
N THR A 149 -8.06 -24.68 0.49
CA THR A 149 -7.08 -25.46 1.27
C THR A 149 -5.85 -25.76 0.42
N GLY A 150 -4.67 -25.49 0.97
CA GLY A 150 -3.39 -25.68 0.26
C GLY A 150 -3.12 -24.67 -0.87
N LYS A 151 -3.97 -23.66 -1.05
CA LYS A 151 -3.70 -22.57 -2.00
C LYS A 151 -2.85 -21.50 -1.32
N ASP A 152 -2.06 -20.78 -2.11
CA ASP A 152 -1.26 -19.65 -1.67
C ASP A 152 -2.14 -18.58 -1.00
N LEU A 153 -1.78 -18.19 0.23
CA LEU A 153 -2.54 -17.24 1.05
C LEU A 153 -2.76 -15.92 0.34
N SER A 154 -1.74 -15.37 -0.32
CA SER A 154 -1.84 -14.07 -0.99
C SER A 154 -2.85 -14.09 -2.12
N LYS A 155 -2.93 -15.21 -2.86
CA LYS A 155 -3.94 -15.41 -3.92
C LYS A 155 -5.36 -15.57 -3.35
N VAL A 156 -5.50 -16.18 -2.18
CA VAL A 156 -6.79 -16.31 -1.49
C VAL A 156 -7.24 -14.94 -0.98
N VAL A 157 -6.35 -14.22 -0.28
CA VAL A 157 -6.61 -12.85 0.22
C VAL A 157 -7.01 -11.92 -0.93
N SER A 158 -6.33 -11.98 -2.08
CA SER A 158 -6.68 -11.17 -3.26
C SER A 158 -8.09 -11.44 -3.80
N LYS A 159 -8.65 -12.64 -3.59
CA LYS A 159 -10.04 -12.99 -3.97
C LYS A 159 -11.05 -12.53 -2.93
N VAL A 160 -10.66 -12.53 -1.66
CA VAL A 160 -11.51 -12.05 -0.55
C VAL A 160 -11.57 -10.52 -0.55
N LYS A 161 -10.45 -9.83 -0.80
CA LYS A 161 -10.42 -8.40 -1.10
C LYS A 161 -11.16 -8.11 -2.41
N GLY A 162 -11.55 -6.87 -2.63
CA GLY A 162 -12.19 -6.42 -3.86
C GLY A 162 -12.80 -5.05 -3.70
N GLU A 163 -13.52 -4.57 -4.71
CA GLU A 163 -14.12 -3.24 -4.70
C GLU A 163 -15.20 -3.11 -3.62
N LYS A 164 -15.23 -1.97 -2.96
CA LYS A 164 -16.26 -1.61 -1.98
C LYS A 164 -17.66 -1.76 -2.59
N GLY A 165 -18.57 -2.35 -1.82
CA GLY A 165 -19.95 -2.59 -2.22
C GLY A 165 -20.16 -3.91 -2.98
N THR A 166 -19.09 -4.60 -3.42
CA THR A 166 -19.20 -5.94 -4.00
C THR A 166 -19.32 -7.00 -2.91
N THR A 167 -19.83 -8.17 -3.23
CA THR A 167 -19.99 -9.28 -2.29
C THR A 167 -18.94 -10.36 -2.52
N VAL A 168 -18.69 -11.17 -1.49
CA VAL A 168 -17.92 -12.40 -1.57
C VAL A 168 -18.60 -13.48 -0.74
N GLU A 169 -18.78 -14.67 -1.35
CA GLU A 169 -19.28 -15.86 -0.66
C GLU A 169 -18.10 -16.62 -0.06
N LEU A 170 -18.21 -16.92 1.23
CA LEU A 170 -17.21 -17.65 2.00
C LEU A 170 -17.84 -18.84 2.69
N THR A 171 -17.23 -20.01 2.55
CA THR A 171 -17.58 -21.19 3.34
C THR A 171 -16.46 -21.47 4.33
N VAL A 172 -16.80 -21.53 5.59
CA VAL A 172 -15.86 -21.83 6.68
C VAL A 172 -16.25 -23.13 7.40
N LEU A 173 -15.26 -23.78 7.97
CA LEU A 173 -15.46 -24.89 8.90
C LEU A 173 -15.35 -24.33 10.33
N ARG A 174 -16.37 -24.55 11.13
CA ARG A 174 -16.50 -23.98 12.48
C ARG A 174 -16.62 -25.05 13.54
N GLY A 175 -15.88 -24.86 14.64
CA GLY A 175 -15.92 -25.74 15.81
C GLY A 175 -15.20 -27.07 15.59
N GLU A 176 -15.18 -27.90 16.63
CA GLU A 176 -14.51 -29.21 16.61
C GLU A 176 -15.16 -30.20 15.60
N ASP A 177 -16.45 -30.05 15.41
CA ASP A 177 -17.20 -30.87 14.44
C ASP A 177 -17.02 -30.44 12.99
N ALA A 178 -16.19 -29.43 12.72
CA ALA A 178 -15.91 -28.87 11.38
C ALA A 178 -17.19 -28.56 10.58
N LYS A 179 -18.21 -28.00 11.22
CA LYS A 179 -19.47 -27.66 10.59
C LYS A 179 -19.29 -26.64 9.48
N GLU A 180 -19.72 -26.96 8.27
CA GLU A 180 -19.73 -26.00 7.15
C GLU A 180 -20.74 -24.87 7.44
N VAL A 181 -20.25 -23.62 7.36
CA VAL A 181 -21.06 -22.40 7.46
C VAL A 181 -20.73 -21.54 6.25
N THR A 182 -21.75 -21.28 5.42
CA THR A 182 -21.60 -20.39 4.26
C THR A 182 -22.22 -19.05 4.59
N VAL A 183 -21.47 -17.97 4.32
CA VAL A 183 -21.88 -16.58 4.52
C VAL A 183 -21.52 -15.73 3.32
N THR A 184 -22.27 -14.67 3.10
CA THR A 184 -21.96 -13.65 2.09
C THR A 184 -21.60 -12.36 2.80
N ALA A 185 -20.39 -11.86 2.60
CA ALA A 185 -19.92 -10.60 3.15
C ALA A 185 -19.89 -9.52 2.05
N THR A 186 -20.40 -8.34 2.35
CA THR A 186 -20.29 -7.18 1.46
C THR A 186 -19.03 -6.42 1.77
N ARG A 187 -18.12 -6.30 0.82
CA ARG A 187 -16.84 -5.59 0.99
C ARG A 187 -17.06 -4.11 1.28
N ASP A 188 -16.29 -3.59 2.21
CA ASP A 188 -16.30 -2.17 2.57
C ASP A 188 -14.86 -1.68 2.79
N THR A 189 -14.68 -0.38 2.96
CA THR A 189 -13.45 0.17 3.50
C THR A 189 -13.31 -0.32 4.95
N VAL A 190 -12.22 -0.98 5.25
CA VAL A 190 -11.90 -1.52 6.55
C VAL A 190 -10.61 -0.90 7.02
N GLN A 191 -10.58 -0.45 8.26
CA GLN A 191 -9.35 -0.02 8.92
C GLN A 191 -8.71 -1.21 9.65
N ALA A 192 -7.39 -1.37 9.46
CA ALA A 192 -6.62 -2.32 10.24
C ALA A 192 -6.66 -1.92 11.72
N GLN A 193 -6.90 -2.87 12.59
CA GLN A 193 -6.85 -2.64 14.04
C GLN A 193 -5.41 -2.82 14.50
N THR A 194 -4.68 -1.72 14.59
CA THR A 194 -3.27 -1.70 14.97
C THR A 194 -3.06 -1.46 16.47
N ILE A 195 -4.10 -1.01 17.17
CA ILE A 195 -4.11 -0.75 18.62
C ILE A 195 -5.06 -1.71 19.33
N GLU A 196 -4.54 -2.36 20.36
CA GLU A 196 -5.30 -3.09 21.36
C GLU A 196 -5.03 -2.45 22.71
N TYR A 197 -6.07 -2.24 23.54
CA TYR A 197 -5.89 -1.63 24.85
C TYR A 197 -6.82 -2.21 25.89
N LYS A 198 -6.43 -2.07 27.15
CA LYS A 198 -7.25 -2.44 28.30
C LYS A 198 -6.78 -1.72 29.55
N MET A 199 -7.70 -1.54 30.52
CA MET A 199 -7.32 -1.21 31.88
C MET A 199 -6.85 -2.49 32.59
N MET A 200 -5.67 -2.42 33.20
CA MET A 200 -5.14 -3.45 34.09
C MET A 200 -5.48 -3.13 35.55
N ASP A 201 -5.11 -4.03 36.46
CA ASP A 201 -5.20 -3.79 37.90
C ASP A 201 -4.40 -2.53 38.27
N ASP A 202 -4.72 -1.94 39.44
CA ASP A 202 -4.09 -0.72 39.95
C ASP A 202 -4.24 0.52 39.06
N LYS A 203 -5.25 0.53 38.20
CA LYS A 203 -5.52 1.61 37.24
C LYS A 203 -4.34 1.88 36.29
N ILE A 204 -3.66 0.85 35.88
CA ILE A 204 -2.62 0.92 34.84
C ILE A 204 -3.26 0.69 33.48
N GLY A 205 -3.17 1.67 32.58
CA GLY A 205 -3.53 1.50 31.19
C GLY A 205 -2.49 0.64 30.46
N TYR A 206 -2.94 -0.26 29.61
CA TYR A 206 -2.09 -1.05 28.73
C TYR A 206 -2.53 -0.83 27.31
N ILE A 207 -1.61 -0.38 26.45
CA ILE A 207 -1.81 -0.21 25.00
C ILE A 207 -0.75 -1.01 24.28
N ARG A 208 -1.17 -1.85 23.34
CA ARG A 208 -0.29 -2.57 22.42
C ARG A 208 -0.47 -2.00 21.02
N ALA A 209 0.63 -1.58 20.39
CA ALA A 209 0.65 -1.20 18.98
C ALA A 209 1.35 -2.29 18.18
N SER A 210 0.63 -2.93 17.24
CA SER A 210 1.17 -4.01 16.40
C SER A 210 2.04 -3.50 15.26
N GLU A 211 1.72 -2.31 14.73
CA GLU A 211 2.43 -1.62 13.65
C GLU A 211 2.07 -0.12 13.65
N PHE A 212 2.77 0.69 12.85
CA PHE A 212 2.55 2.13 12.76
C PHE A 212 2.01 2.52 11.38
N ASP A 213 0.74 2.22 11.14
CA ASP A 213 0.01 2.69 9.96
C ASP A 213 -0.56 4.09 10.18
N THR A 214 -1.05 4.72 9.13
CA THR A 214 -1.68 6.04 9.23
C THR A 214 -2.84 6.06 10.23
N VAL A 215 -3.61 4.98 10.31
CA VAL A 215 -4.76 4.84 11.23
C VAL A 215 -4.36 4.63 12.70
N THR A 216 -3.09 4.28 12.96
CA THR A 216 -2.62 3.94 14.33
C THR A 216 -2.69 5.13 15.27
N TYR A 217 -2.41 6.34 14.77
CA TYR A 217 -2.44 7.54 15.60
C TYR A 217 -3.83 7.82 16.18
N ASP A 218 -4.85 7.80 15.35
CA ASP A 218 -6.22 8.05 15.79
C ASP A 218 -6.72 6.98 16.76
N GLN A 219 -6.41 5.69 16.46
CA GLN A 219 -6.74 4.58 17.35
C GLN A 219 -6.01 4.66 18.70
N TYR A 220 -4.74 5.09 18.70
CA TYR A 220 -3.97 5.29 19.93
C TYR A 220 -4.55 6.39 20.77
N LYS A 221 -4.89 7.53 20.16
CA LYS A 221 -5.52 8.65 20.85
C LYS A 221 -6.87 8.27 21.46
N GLU A 222 -7.71 7.55 20.70
CA GLU A 222 -8.99 7.04 21.22
C GLU A 222 -8.79 6.12 22.42
N ALA A 223 -7.80 5.19 22.34
CA ALA A 223 -7.47 4.29 23.44
C ALA A 223 -6.98 5.06 24.67
N LEU A 224 -6.14 6.06 24.50
CA LEU A 224 -5.62 6.89 25.57
C LEU A 224 -6.75 7.69 26.25
N ASP A 225 -7.58 8.38 25.46
CA ASP A 225 -8.72 9.14 25.93
C ASP A 225 -9.71 8.27 26.74
N ASP A 226 -9.93 7.03 26.33
CA ASP A 226 -10.82 6.10 27.02
C ASP A 226 -10.22 5.60 28.33
N LEU A 227 -8.93 5.26 28.35
CA LEU A 227 -8.22 4.85 29.58
C LEU A 227 -8.14 5.99 30.62
N GLU A 228 -7.94 7.23 30.16
CA GLU A 228 -7.97 8.41 31.02
C GLU A 228 -9.36 8.61 31.66
N LYS A 229 -10.43 8.50 30.88
CA LYS A 229 -11.81 8.56 31.40
C LYS A 229 -12.11 7.47 32.42
N GLN A 230 -11.46 6.30 32.28
CA GLN A 230 -11.56 5.22 33.28
C GLN A 230 -10.71 5.49 34.53
N GLY A 231 -9.94 6.58 34.57
CA GLY A 231 -9.12 6.99 35.69
C GLY A 231 -7.75 6.32 35.76
N MET A 232 -7.14 6.11 34.62
CA MET A 232 -5.76 5.63 34.47
C MET A 232 -4.80 6.50 35.29
N THR A 233 -3.87 5.88 36.02
CA THR A 233 -2.81 6.56 36.77
C THR A 233 -1.41 6.30 36.27
N GLY A 234 -1.24 5.37 35.36
CA GLY A 234 0.02 5.02 34.70
C GLY A 234 -0.25 4.26 33.40
N LEU A 235 0.69 4.28 32.47
CA LEU A 235 0.54 3.68 31.16
C LEU A 235 1.70 2.72 30.85
N VAL A 236 1.38 1.56 30.33
CA VAL A 236 2.33 0.62 29.71
C VAL A 236 2.03 0.55 28.22
N VAL A 237 3.05 0.85 27.41
CA VAL A 237 2.98 0.74 25.97
C VAL A 237 3.81 -0.47 25.51
N ASP A 238 3.16 -1.40 24.82
CA ASP A 238 3.78 -2.63 24.33
C ASP A 238 4.01 -2.56 22.81
N LEU A 239 5.29 -2.50 22.43
CA LEU A 239 5.75 -2.47 21.04
C LEU A 239 6.44 -3.78 20.63
N ARG A 240 6.31 -4.84 21.40
CA ARG A 240 6.93 -6.12 21.07
C ARG A 240 6.34 -6.68 19.78
N ASN A 241 7.26 -7.10 18.88
CA ASN A 241 6.95 -7.57 17.53
C ASN A 241 6.33 -6.49 16.61
N ASN A 242 6.43 -5.21 16.94
CA ASN A 242 6.07 -4.13 16.03
C ASN A 242 7.21 -3.96 15.01
N PRO A 243 6.98 -4.15 13.70
CA PRO A 243 8.02 -4.02 12.67
C PRO A 243 8.34 -2.56 12.32
N GLY A 244 7.60 -1.58 12.86
CA GLY A 244 7.65 -0.18 12.47
C GLY A 244 6.45 0.20 11.60
N GLY A 245 6.68 1.04 10.58
CA GLY A 245 5.66 1.53 9.66
C GLY A 245 5.92 2.95 9.21
N SER A 246 4.89 3.79 9.14
CA SER A 246 4.99 5.19 8.74
C SER A 246 5.81 6.02 9.75
N LEU A 247 6.90 6.63 9.30
CA LEU A 247 7.74 7.49 10.14
C LEU A 247 6.96 8.67 10.74
N SER A 248 6.06 9.26 9.97
CA SER A 248 5.21 10.36 10.45
C SER A 248 4.32 9.92 11.60
N THR A 249 3.73 8.73 11.53
CA THR A 249 2.91 8.15 12.59
C THR A 249 3.76 7.84 13.83
N CYS A 250 4.96 7.28 13.65
CA CYS A 250 5.89 7.05 14.77
C CYS A 250 6.24 8.34 15.52
N LEU A 251 6.49 9.43 14.78
CA LEU A 251 6.88 10.72 15.37
C LEU A 251 5.71 11.36 16.14
N LEU A 252 4.50 11.32 15.61
CA LEU A 252 3.30 11.82 16.30
C LEU A 252 3.06 11.04 17.60
N TYR A 253 3.18 9.72 17.55
CA TYR A 253 3.06 8.84 18.70
C TYR A 253 4.08 9.17 19.81
N THR A 254 5.36 9.44 19.47
CA THR A 254 6.39 9.77 20.45
C THR A 254 6.26 11.16 21.01
N SER A 255 5.70 12.11 20.25
CA SER A 255 5.44 13.49 20.71
C SER A 255 4.33 13.53 21.76
N ASP A 256 3.22 12.87 21.50
CA ASP A 256 2.07 12.82 22.42
C ASP A 256 2.33 11.96 23.67
N ALA A 257 3.26 11.01 23.59
CA ALA A 257 3.64 10.21 24.76
C ALA A 257 4.64 10.92 25.69
N ALA A 258 5.18 12.06 25.28
CA ALA A 258 6.17 12.87 26.04
C ALA A 258 5.53 14.05 26.80
N ASP A 259 4.28 14.40 26.52
CA ASP A 259 3.48 15.42 27.22
C ASP A 259 2.58 14.79 28.27
#